data_c1fd27ca8cdb40c12782c9519afdb6a1
#
_entry.id   c1fd27ca8cdb40c12782c9519afdb6a1
#
_cell.length_a   1.000
_cell.length_b   1.000
_cell.length_c   1.000
_cell.angle_alpha   90.00
_cell.angle_beta   90.00
_cell.angle_gamma   90.00
#
_symmetry.space_group_name_H-M   'P 1'
#
loop_
_entity.id
_entity.type
_entity.pdbx_description
1 polymer ?
#
loop_
_entity_poly.entity_id
_entity_poly.type
_entity_poly.pdbx_seq_one_letter_code
_entity_poly.pdbx_strand_id
1 'polypeptide(L)'
;EGVFLCLQVILPSLYAMMILTQLLIRTNAHTLLLKPLHRFTQNVLRIPDVCLAIFLLSQIGGYPIGAKLLDNELQNGTLRPKQAAILSGICFGSGPAFLFGTLSAQAGTSGCWLLFGSILLANFSLFIIACRFLKLPNLPTVSLQRLQAKALVETVTQSGAALLQMCAMILFFRCLMTIAQA
;
A
#
# COMPACT_ATOMS: atom_id res chain seq x y z
N GLU A 1 -12.48 -17.02 -17.05
CA GLU A 1 -12.19 -17.06 -15.59
C GLU A 1 -11.40 -15.84 -15.14
N GLY A 2 -10.30 -15.42 -15.81
CA GLY A 2 -9.49 -14.25 -15.40
C GLY A 2 -10.25 -12.92 -15.37
N VAL A 3 -11.11 -12.66 -16.36
CA VAL A 3 -11.95 -11.45 -16.40
C VAL A 3 -12.96 -11.44 -15.25
N PHE A 4 -13.55 -12.57 -14.93
CA PHE A 4 -14.51 -12.73 -13.88
C PHE A 4 -13.88 -12.45 -12.49
N LEU A 5 -12.66 -12.96 -12.30
CA LEU A 5 -11.88 -12.72 -11.08
C LEU A 5 -11.50 -11.23 -10.92
N CYS A 6 -11.12 -10.56 -12.00
CA CYS A 6 -10.85 -9.12 -12.00
C CYS A 6 -12.10 -8.32 -11.62
N LEU A 7 -13.26 -8.63 -12.21
CA LEU A 7 -14.49 -7.86 -12.02
C LEU A 7 -15.16 -8.10 -10.66
N GLN A 8 -15.17 -9.35 -10.18
CA GLN A 8 -15.93 -9.69 -8.97
C GLN A 8 -15.11 -9.59 -7.68
N VAL A 9 -13.81 -9.83 -7.73
CA VAL A 9 -12.97 -9.87 -6.53
C VAL A 9 -12.03 -8.66 -6.46
N ILE A 10 -11.24 -8.45 -7.50
CA ILE A 10 -10.17 -7.46 -7.48
C ILE A 10 -10.74 -6.04 -7.52
N LEU A 11 -11.68 -5.78 -8.41
CA LEU A 11 -12.21 -4.44 -8.65
C LEU A 11 -12.94 -3.87 -7.42
N PRO A 12 -13.91 -4.56 -6.79
CA PRO A 12 -14.62 -3.97 -5.66
C PRO A 12 -13.75 -3.86 -4.39
N SER A 13 -12.87 -4.83 -4.12
CA SER A 13 -12.07 -4.83 -2.91
C SER A 13 -10.90 -3.84 -2.95
N LEU A 14 -10.12 -3.84 -4.03
CA LEU A 14 -8.94 -2.99 -4.15
C LEU A 14 -9.30 -1.54 -4.47
N TYR A 15 -10.34 -1.29 -5.28
CA TYR A 15 -10.73 0.06 -5.67
C TYR A 15 -11.13 0.92 -4.48
N ALA A 16 -12.01 0.41 -3.62
CA ALA A 16 -12.43 1.11 -2.43
C ALA A 16 -11.25 1.41 -1.50
N MET A 17 -10.37 0.43 -1.29
CA MET A 17 -9.18 0.60 -0.45
C MET A 17 -8.17 1.59 -1.05
N MET A 18 -7.99 1.59 -2.37
CA MET A 18 -7.14 2.57 -3.05
C MET A 18 -7.64 4.00 -2.89
N ILE A 19 -8.93 4.22 -3.07
CA ILE A 19 -9.53 5.55 -2.88
C ILE A 19 -9.37 5.98 -1.42
N LEU A 20 -9.73 5.12 -0.46
CA LEU A 20 -9.67 5.43 0.96
C LEU A 20 -8.24 5.80 1.40
N THR A 21 -7.25 5.00 1.03
CA THR A 21 -5.86 5.24 1.42
C THR A 21 -5.28 6.50 0.77
N GLN A 22 -5.59 6.78 -0.49
CA GLN A 22 -5.17 8.02 -1.14
C GLN A 22 -5.83 9.25 -0.51
N LEU A 23 -7.12 9.17 -0.16
CA LEU A 23 -7.81 10.24 0.55
C LEU A 23 -7.21 10.49 1.93
N LEU A 24 -6.90 9.44 2.69
CA LEU A 24 -6.25 9.54 4.00
C LEU A 24 -4.90 10.28 3.92
N ILE A 25 -4.11 10.03 2.87
CA ILE A 25 -2.83 10.70 2.69
C ILE A 25 -3.03 12.13 2.20
N ARG A 26 -3.86 12.37 1.18
CA ARG A 26 -4.11 13.71 0.64
C ARG A 26 -4.71 14.68 1.67
N THR A 27 -5.53 14.18 2.57
CA THR A 27 -6.11 14.99 3.68
C THR A 27 -5.19 15.12 4.88
N ASN A 28 -4.03 14.46 4.85
CA ASN A 28 -3.16 14.30 6.02
C ASN A 28 -3.87 13.67 7.25
N ALA A 29 -4.99 12.98 7.03
CA ALA A 29 -5.74 12.31 8.10
C ALA A 29 -4.96 11.13 8.72
N HIS A 30 -3.95 10.61 8.01
CA HIS A 30 -3.01 9.63 8.54
C HIS A 30 -2.27 10.15 9.77
N THR A 31 -2.02 11.46 9.89
CA THR A 31 -1.38 12.06 11.08
C THR A 31 -2.25 11.92 12.32
N LEU A 32 -3.57 11.96 12.15
CA LEU A 32 -4.53 11.75 13.24
C LEU A 32 -4.53 10.27 13.70
N LEU A 33 -4.46 9.33 12.75
CA LEU A 33 -4.36 7.89 13.04
C LEU A 33 -3.05 7.55 13.77
N LEU A 34 -1.97 8.25 13.43
CA LEU A 34 -0.64 8.00 13.98
C LEU A 34 -0.35 8.77 15.28
N LYS A 35 -1.24 9.69 15.71
CA LYS A 35 -1.06 10.43 16.97
C LYS A 35 -0.70 9.53 18.16
N PRO A 36 -1.38 8.41 18.43
CA PRO A 36 -1.01 7.54 19.54
C PRO A 36 0.35 6.86 19.34
N LEU A 37 0.75 6.60 18.09
CA LEU A 37 2.02 5.98 17.75
C LEU A 37 3.18 6.98 17.61
N HIS A 38 2.88 8.27 17.49
CA HIS A 38 3.87 9.34 17.26
C HIS A 38 5.00 9.34 18.31
N ARG A 39 4.64 9.20 19.61
CA ARG A 39 5.62 9.13 20.69
C ARG A 39 6.54 7.89 20.57
N PHE A 40 5.97 6.76 20.18
CA PHE A 40 6.73 5.52 19.99
C PHE A 40 7.63 5.61 18.76
N THR A 41 7.11 6.17 17.68
CA THR A 41 7.83 6.30 16.42
C THR A 41 9.02 7.25 16.50
N GLN A 42 8.84 8.40 17.11
CA GLN A 42 9.92 9.39 17.24
C GLN A 42 10.97 9.01 18.29
N ASN A 43 10.55 8.47 19.45
CA ASN A 43 11.48 8.17 20.54
C ASN A 43 12.24 6.85 20.34
N VAL A 44 11.59 5.84 19.76
CA VAL A 44 12.17 4.49 19.62
C VAL A 44 12.72 4.25 18.22
N LEU A 45 11.94 4.55 17.19
CA LEU A 45 12.28 4.18 15.82
C LEU A 45 12.99 5.30 15.05
N ARG A 46 12.82 6.57 15.45
CA ARG A 46 13.33 7.76 14.72
C ARG A 46 12.95 7.77 13.23
N ILE A 47 11.71 7.38 12.94
CA ILE A 47 11.17 7.25 11.60
C ILE A 47 10.18 8.41 11.36
N PRO A 48 10.19 9.04 10.18
CA PRO A 48 9.18 10.03 9.81
C PRO A 48 7.78 9.43 9.80
N ASP A 49 6.81 10.13 10.36
CA ASP A 49 5.42 9.67 10.49
C ASP A 49 4.80 9.31 9.13
N VAL A 50 5.16 10.06 8.08
CA VAL A 50 4.67 9.78 6.70
C VAL A 50 5.14 8.42 6.21
N CYS A 51 6.41 8.05 6.43
CA CYS A 51 6.94 6.75 6.00
C CYS A 51 6.27 5.59 6.75
N LEU A 52 6.01 5.77 8.05
CA LEU A 52 5.27 4.78 8.83
C LEU A 52 3.82 4.67 8.35
N ALA A 53 3.18 5.81 8.04
CA ALA A 53 1.82 5.83 7.49
C ALA A 53 1.72 5.05 6.19
N ILE A 54 2.64 5.32 5.26
CA ILE A 54 2.70 4.61 3.97
C ILE A 54 2.92 3.12 4.21
N PHE A 55 3.84 2.75 5.10
CA PHE A 55 4.09 1.35 5.43
C PHE A 55 2.82 0.66 5.98
N LEU A 56 2.17 1.23 6.99
CA LEU A 56 0.96 0.64 7.59
C LEU A 56 -0.19 0.55 6.58
N LEU A 57 -0.41 1.62 5.80
CA LEU A 57 -1.44 1.63 4.78
C LEU A 57 -1.15 0.62 3.65
N SER A 58 0.12 0.39 3.32
CA SER A 58 0.52 -0.63 2.35
C SER A 58 0.29 -2.05 2.85
N GLN A 59 0.48 -2.31 4.16
CA GLN A 59 0.21 -3.63 4.74
C GLN A 59 -1.30 -3.93 4.78
N ILE A 60 -2.14 -2.92 5.02
CA ILE A 60 -3.60 -3.08 5.05
C ILE A 60 -4.17 -3.15 3.63
N GLY A 61 -3.75 -2.24 2.77
CA GLY A 61 -4.27 -2.13 1.42
C GLY A 61 -3.64 -3.09 0.42
N GLY A 62 -2.48 -3.64 0.74
CA GLY A 62 -1.73 -4.52 -0.14
C GLY A 62 -1.07 -3.81 -1.32
N TYR A 63 -0.38 -4.61 -2.14
CA TYR A 63 0.11 -4.14 -3.43
C TYR A 63 -1.09 -3.84 -4.35
N PRO A 64 -1.22 -2.72 -4.97
CA PRO A 64 -0.24 -1.69 -5.39
C PRO A 64 -0.28 -0.39 -4.58
N ILE A 65 -1.00 -0.34 -3.48
CA ILE A 65 -1.26 0.90 -2.76
C ILE A 65 0.05 1.51 -2.26
N GLY A 66 0.92 0.71 -1.68
CA GLY A 66 2.22 1.16 -1.19
C GLY A 66 3.07 1.82 -2.27
N ALA A 67 3.15 1.20 -3.44
CA ALA A 67 3.91 1.75 -4.57
C ALA A 67 3.36 3.10 -5.04
N LYS A 68 2.03 3.22 -5.13
CA LYS A 68 1.38 4.46 -5.56
C LYS A 68 1.54 5.60 -4.55
N LEU A 69 1.50 5.29 -3.25
CA LEU A 69 1.72 6.27 -2.21
C LEU A 69 3.17 6.78 -2.23
N LEU A 70 4.13 5.89 -2.43
CA LEU A 70 5.55 6.26 -2.56
C LEU A 70 5.81 7.08 -3.81
N ASP A 71 5.15 6.77 -4.93
CA ASP A 71 5.24 7.54 -6.17
C ASP A 71 4.70 8.97 -5.97
N ASN A 72 3.58 9.13 -5.29
CA ASN A 72 3.06 10.45 -4.95
C ASN A 72 4.05 11.27 -4.11
N GLU A 73 4.67 10.65 -3.09
CA GLU A 73 5.67 11.33 -2.25
C GLU A 73 6.96 11.65 -3.01
N LEU A 74 7.32 10.81 -3.98
CA LEU A 74 8.44 11.07 -4.88
C LEU A 74 8.14 12.26 -5.80
N GLN A 75 6.94 12.33 -6.38
CA GLN A 75 6.51 13.44 -7.23
C GLN A 75 6.39 14.76 -6.46
N ASN A 76 6.00 14.70 -5.19
CA ASN A 76 5.96 15.85 -4.29
C ASN A 76 7.37 16.32 -3.85
N GLY A 77 8.42 15.60 -4.22
CA GLY A 77 9.80 15.91 -3.83
C GLY A 77 10.12 15.61 -2.35
N THR A 78 9.22 14.95 -1.66
CA THR A 78 9.32 14.58 -0.24
C THR A 78 10.36 13.46 -0.03
N LEU A 79 10.41 12.52 -0.97
CA LEU A 79 11.35 11.40 -0.95
C LEU A 79 12.32 11.49 -2.13
N ARG A 80 13.57 11.07 -1.88
CA ARG A 80 14.56 10.91 -2.95
C ARG A 80 14.30 9.60 -3.71
N PRO A 81 14.66 9.50 -5.01
CA PRO A 81 14.42 8.28 -5.80
C PRO A 81 14.99 7.01 -5.17
N LYS A 82 16.18 7.07 -4.58
CA LYS A 82 16.79 5.93 -3.87
C LYS A 82 15.99 5.50 -2.63
N GLN A 83 15.43 6.45 -1.90
CA GLN A 83 14.60 6.18 -0.72
C GLN A 83 13.27 5.54 -1.12
N ALA A 84 12.62 6.09 -2.14
CA ALA A 84 11.39 5.54 -2.69
C ALA A 84 11.59 4.12 -3.23
N ALA A 85 12.69 3.85 -3.93
CA ALA A 85 13.00 2.51 -4.45
C ALA A 85 13.20 1.46 -3.34
N ILE A 86 13.89 1.79 -2.26
CA ILE A 86 14.10 0.86 -1.14
C ILE A 86 12.79 0.65 -0.38
N LEU A 87 12.05 1.73 -0.10
CA LEU A 87 10.76 1.63 0.57
C LEU A 87 9.73 0.86 -0.26
N SER A 88 9.76 0.96 -1.59
CA SER A 88 8.84 0.21 -2.45
C SER A 88 9.02 -1.30 -2.32
N GLY A 89 10.25 -1.79 -2.14
CA GLY A 89 10.52 -3.21 -1.90
C GLY A 89 9.98 -3.72 -0.55
N ILE A 90 9.83 -2.84 0.43
CA ILE A 90 9.36 -3.18 1.78
C ILE A 90 7.85 -2.96 1.94
N CYS A 91 7.33 -1.96 1.24
CA CYS A 91 5.89 -1.68 1.19
C CYS A 91 5.13 -2.62 0.24
N PHE A 92 5.76 -3.74 -0.13
CA PHE A 92 5.20 -4.76 -0.99
C PHE A 92 4.62 -5.89 -0.12
N GLY A 93 3.35 -5.80 0.21
CA GLY A 93 2.66 -6.82 1.01
C GLY A 93 1.38 -7.31 0.36
N SER A 94 1.06 -8.58 0.58
CA SER A 94 -0.27 -9.10 0.25
C SER A 94 -1.25 -8.58 1.31
N GLY A 95 -2.16 -7.71 0.93
CA GLY A 95 -3.18 -7.22 1.86
C GLY A 95 -4.03 -8.35 2.45
N PRO A 96 -4.62 -8.15 3.63
CA PRO A 96 -5.45 -9.14 4.29
C PRO A 96 -6.63 -9.57 3.40
N ALA A 97 -7.22 -8.66 2.64
CA ALA A 97 -8.30 -8.98 1.71
C ALA A 97 -7.92 -10.05 0.68
N PHE A 98 -6.69 -10.01 0.17
CA PHE A 98 -6.19 -11.02 -0.76
C PHE A 98 -5.92 -12.36 -0.05
N LEU A 99 -5.26 -12.33 1.10
CA LEU A 99 -4.92 -13.54 1.84
C LEU A 99 -6.17 -14.27 2.33
N PHE A 100 -7.11 -13.56 2.94
CA PHE A 100 -8.33 -14.17 3.44
C PHE A 100 -9.35 -14.46 2.34
N GLY A 101 -9.35 -13.69 1.24
CA GLY A 101 -10.27 -13.91 0.12
C GLY A 101 -9.87 -15.07 -0.80
N THR A 102 -8.57 -15.25 -1.04
CA THR A 102 -8.10 -16.25 -2.03
C THR A 102 -7.44 -17.47 -1.40
N LEU A 103 -6.67 -17.32 -0.33
CA LEU A 103 -5.93 -18.41 0.29
C LEU A 103 -6.69 -19.14 1.41
N SER A 104 -7.74 -18.53 1.97
CA SER A 104 -8.50 -19.15 3.05
C SER A 104 -9.12 -20.49 2.68
N ALA A 105 -9.51 -20.66 1.42
CA ALA A 105 -10.05 -21.91 0.91
C ALA A 105 -9.02 -23.06 0.86
N GLN A 106 -7.72 -22.74 0.73
CA GLN A 106 -6.64 -23.72 0.59
C GLN A 106 -5.89 -23.95 1.91
N ALA A 107 -5.59 -22.88 2.65
CA ALA A 107 -4.75 -22.93 3.86
C ALA A 107 -5.55 -22.90 5.17
N GLY A 108 -6.86 -22.75 5.10
CA GLY A 108 -7.71 -22.52 6.27
C GLY A 108 -7.48 -21.15 6.92
N THR A 109 -8.41 -20.72 7.75
CA THR A 109 -8.33 -19.40 8.41
C THR A 109 -7.12 -19.26 9.35
N SER A 110 -6.78 -20.33 10.08
CA SER A 110 -5.60 -20.33 10.97
C SER A 110 -4.29 -20.20 10.21
N GLY A 111 -4.16 -20.88 9.07
CA GLY A 111 -2.99 -20.78 8.19
C GLY A 111 -2.83 -19.35 7.63
N CYS A 112 -3.93 -18.72 7.24
CA CYS A 112 -3.91 -17.33 6.75
C CYS A 112 -3.45 -16.33 7.82
N TRP A 113 -3.85 -16.49 9.08
CA TRP A 113 -3.38 -15.64 10.18
C TRP A 113 -1.88 -15.80 10.44
N LEU A 114 -1.37 -17.02 10.41
CA LEU A 114 0.08 -17.29 10.57
C LEU A 114 0.89 -16.68 9.41
N LEU A 115 0.41 -16.86 8.18
CA LEU A 115 1.05 -16.28 7.00
C LEU A 115 1.04 -14.75 7.06
N PHE A 116 -0.10 -14.14 7.36
CA PHE A 116 -0.22 -12.69 7.47
C PHE A 116 0.70 -12.14 8.57
N GLY A 117 0.71 -12.77 9.75
CA GLY A 117 1.57 -12.38 10.86
C GLY A 117 3.06 -12.49 10.53
N SER A 118 3.48 -13.57 9.85
CA SER A 118 4.87 -13.75 9.45
C SER A 118 5.32 -12.73 8.39
N ILE A 119 4.49 -12.45 7.40
CA ILE A 119 4.75 -11.42 6.37
C ILE A 119 4.85 -10.04 7.02
N LEU A 120 3.93 -9.72 7.93
CA LEU A 120 3.90 -8.44 8.61
C LEU A 120 5.14 -8.25 9.50
N LEU A 121 5.56 -9.28 10.23
CA LEU A 121 6.77 -9.26 11.03
C LEU A 121 8.04 -9.11 10.18
N ALA A 122 8.14 -9.84 9.08
CA ALA A 122 9.26 -9.75 8.16
C ALA A 122 9.36 -8.35 7.55
N ASN A 123 8.27 -7.83 7.01
CA ASN A 123 8.21 -6.49 6.42
C ASN A 123 8.51 -5.40 7.45
N PHE A 124 8.01 -5.53 8.68
CA PHE A 124 8.27 -4.57 9.76
C PHE A 124 9.74 -4.58 10.17
N SER A 125 10.36 -5.76 10.27
CA SER A 125 11.79 -5.88 10.56
C SER A 125 12.65 -5.23 9.47
N LEU A 126 12.33 -5.51 8.21
CA LEU A 126 13.00 -4.89 7.06
C LEU A 126 12.79 -3.38 7.04
N PHE A 127 11.59 -2.90 7.37
CA PHE A 127 11.28 -1.47 7.45
C PHE A 127 12.14 -0.75 8.50
N ILE A 128 12.28 -1.32 9.70
CA ILE A 128 13.14 -0.77 10.75
C ILE A 128 14.59 -0.71 10.27
N ILE A 129 15.10 -1.79 9.68
CA ILE A 129 16.46 -1.87 9.16
C ILE A 129 16.68 -0.81 8.08
N ALA A 130 15.78 -0.72 7.10
CA ALA A 130 15.87 0.26 6.02
C ALA A 130 15.84 1.70 6.54
N CYS A 131 14.97 2.01 7.50
CA CYS A 131 14.91 3.34 8.10
C CYS A 131 16.17 3.72 8.85
N ARG A 132 16.90 2.76 9.42
CA ARG A 132 18.20 2.99 10.05
C ARG A 132 19.31 3.33 9.05
N PHE A 133 19.29 2.71 7.87
CA PHE A 133 20.28 2.95 6.81
C PHE A 133 19.90 4.15 5.92
N LEU A 134 18.62 4.36 5.68
CA LEU A 134 18.12 5.51 4.96
C LEU A 134 17.99 6.67 5.94
N LYS A 135 18.89 7.63 5.90
CA LYS A 135 18.70 8.90 6.60
C LYS A 135 17.47 9.61 6.00
N LEU A 136 16.28 9.24 6.47
CA LEU A 136 15.02 9.82 6.01
C LEU A 136 14.90 11.26 6.52
N PRO A 137 14.48 12.20 5.68
CA PRO A 137 14.28 13.59 6.12
C PRO A 137 13.15 13.63 7.16
N ASN A 138 13.37 14.38 8.24
CA ASN A 138 12.28 14.74 9.16
C ASN A 138 11.32 15.66 8.39
N LEU A 139 10.21 15.11 7.98
CA LEU A 139 9.16 15.85 7.29
C LEU A 139 8.40 16.70 8.32
N PRO A 140 8.13 17.97 8.00
CA PRO A 140 7.29 18.78 8.84
C PRO A 140 5.90 18.13 8.97
N THR A 141 5.37 18.11 10.18
CA THR A 141 3.97 17.72 10.44
C THR A 141 3.05 18.67 9.66
N VAL A 142 2.50 18.16 8.57
CA VAL A 142 1.60 18.95 7.72
C VAL A 142 0.23 18.99 8.39
N SER A 143 -0.37 20.18 8.45
CA SER A 143 -1.72 20.36 8.99
C SER A 143 -2.76 19.64 8.14
N LEU A 144 -3.87 19.21 8.78
CA LEU A 144 -5.04 18.63 8.08
C LEU A 144 -5.49 19.57 6.95
N GLN A 145 -5.46 19.07 5.74
CA GLN A 145 -5.98 19.79 4.57
C GLN A 145 -7.46 19.44 4.35
N ARG A 146 -8.26 20.46 4.07
CA ARG A 146 -9.65 20.23 3.68
C ARG A 146 -9.71 19.53 2.32
N LEU A 147 -10.50 18.48 2.25
CA LEU A 147 -10.74 17.75 1.01
C LEU A 147 -11.42 18.69 -0.01
N GLN A 148 -10.74 19.00 -1.09
CA GLN A 148 -11.33 19.71 -2.21
C GLN A 148 -12.04 18.71 -3.13
N ALA A 149 -13.21 19.07 -3.66
CA ALA A 149 -13.96 18.21 -4.59
C ALA A 149 -13.10 17.79 -5.81
N LYS A 150 -12.24 18.69 -6.31
CA LYS A 150 -11.29 18.38 -7.38
C LYS A 150 -10.32 17.26 -7.02
N ALA A 151 -9.79 17.28 -5.79
CA ALA A 151 -8.87 16.25 -5.32
C ALA A 151 -9.54 14.87 -5.18
N LEU A 152 -10.83 14.87 -4.85
CA LEU A 152 -11.61 13.63 -4.78
C LEU A 152 -11.82 13.02 -6.17
N VAL A 153 -12.24 13.81 -7.15
CA VAL A 153 -12.42 13.35 -8.54
C VAL A 153 -11.09 12.82 -9.10
N GLU A 154 -10.01 13.55 -8.87
CA GLU A 154 -8.68 13.15 -9.32
C GLU A 154 -8.21 11.84 -8.66
N THR A 155 -8.50 11.65 -7.38
CA THR A 155 -8.18 10.39 -6.67
C THR A 155 -8.96 9.22 -7.25
N VAL A 156 -10.25 9.40 -7.49
CA VAL A 156 -11.12 8.37 -8.07
C VAL A 156 -10.65 7.97 -9.47
N THR A 157 -10.38 8.95 -10.34
CA THR A 157 -9.91 8.69 -11.72
C THR A 157 -8.53 8.04 -11.76
N GLN A 158 -7.58 8.51 -10.96
CA GLN A 158 -6.24 7.92 -10.88
C GLN A 158 -6.27 6.49 -10.32
N SER A 159 -7.11 6.24 -9.30
CA SER A 159 -7.27 4.89 -8.75
C SER A 159 -7.89 3.94 -9.77
N GLY A 160 -8.88 4.41 -10.52
CA GLY A 160 -9.50 3.63 -11.60
C GLY A 160 -8.53 3.27 -12.72
N ALA A 161 -7.73 4.24 -13.18
CA ALA A 161 -6.73 4.01 -14.21
C ALA A 161 -5.66 2.99 -13.76
N ALA A 162 -5.16 3.11 -12.52
CA ALA A 162 -4.19 2.17 -11.96
C ALA A 162 -4.78 0.75 -11.86
N LEU A 163 -6.03 0.63 -11.48
CA LEU A 163 -6.71 -0.66 -11.34
C LEU A 163 -6.94 -1.33 -12.71
N LEU A 164 -7.32 -0.56 -13.73
CA LEU A 164 -7.45 -1.06 -15.11
C LEU A 164 -6.11 -1.57 -15.63
N GLN A 165 -5.01 -0.85 -15.37
CA GLN A 165 -3.67 -1.26 -15.77
C GLN A 165 -3.27 -2.59 -15.10
N MET A 166 -3.61 -2.78 -13.82
CA MET A 166 -3.37 -4.05 -13.14
C MET A 166 -4.20 -5.19 -13.71
N CYS A 167 -5.48 -4.98 -13.97
CA CYS A 167 -6.34 -5.99 -14.59
C CYS A 167 -5.80 -6.39 -15.96
N ALA A 168 -5.34 -5.43 -16.78
CA ALA A 168 -4.73 -5.71 -18.07
C ALA A 168 -3.48 -6.58 -17.94
N MET A 169 -2.60 -6.30 -16.95
CA MET A 169 -1.42 -7.13 -16.70
C MET A 169 -1.77 -8.55 -16.24
N ILE A 170 -2.74 -8.69 -15.34
CA ILE A 170 -3.20 -10.01 -14.88
C ILE A 170 -3.75 -10.83 -16.06
N LEU A 171 -4.56 -10.22 -16.92
CA LEU A 171 -5.11 -10.87 -18.10
C LEU A 171 -4.01 -11.27 -19.08
N PHE A 172 -3.04 -10.40 -19.32
CA PHE A 172 -1.89 -10.70 -20.18
C PHE A 172 -1.10 -11.91 -19.68
N PHE A 173 -0.74 -11.94 -18.40
CA PHE A 173 -0.02 -13.08 -17.83
C PHE A 173 -0.85 -14.37 -17.84
N ARG A 174 -2.15 -14.28 -17.59
CA ARG A 174 -3.06 -15.44 -17.70
C ARG A 174 -3.09 -15.99 -19.12
N CYS A 175 -3.18 -15.14 -20.14
CA CYS A 175 -3.11 -15.57 -21.54
C CYS A 175 -1.79 -16.25 -21.85
N LEU A 176 -0.65 -15.67 -21.42
CA LEU A 176 0.66 -16.28 -21.61
C LEU A 176 0.76 -17.67 -20.95
N MET A 177 0.28 -17.80 -19.72
CA MET A 177 0.30 -19.10 -19.02
C MET A 177 -0.58 -20.14 -19.73
N THR A 178 -1.73 -19.74 -20.24
CA THR A 178 -2.61 -20.65 -20.99
C THR A 178 -1.94 -21.13 -22.30
N ILE A 179 -1.25 -20.24 -23.01
CA ILE A 179 -0.49 -20.60 -24.22
C ILE A 179 0.69 -21.52 -23.88
N ALA A 180 1.36 -21.29 -22.76
CA ALA A 180 2.50 -22.11 -22.34
C ALA A 180 2.09 -23.52 -21.84
N GLN A 181 0.83 -23.73 -21.51
CA GLN A 181 0.27 -25.02 -21.06
C GLN A 181 -0.41 -25.81 -22.21
N ALA A 182 -0.63 -25.17 -23.33
CA ALA A 182 -1.21 -25.79 -24.54
C ALA A 182 -0.14 -26.45 -25.42
#